data_ade1eadbbbc6c8873a3cea3cc8f4bab2
#
_entry.id   ade1eadbbbc6c8873a3cea3cc8f4bab2
#
_cell.length_a   1.000
_cell.length_b   1.000
_cell.length_c   1.000
_cell.angle_alpha   90.00
_cell.angle_beta   90.00
_cell.angle_gamma   90.00
#
_symmetry.space_group_name_H-M   'P 1'
#
loop_
_entity.id
_entity.type
_entity.pdbx_description
1 polymer ?
#
loop_
_entity_poly.entity_id
_entity_poly.type
_entity_poly.pdbx_seq_one_letter_code
_entity_poly.pdbx_strand_id
1 'polypeptide(L)'
;MTKSVFKLALIGVAIAVVLFLGIQLIPVWALKTNPPVIAEPQWDSPDTRALAQRACFDCHSNETVWPWYSNVAPVSWLVIMDTVRGRNKLNFSEWGMREAESGEAGEQIQNGEMPPSTYLITHPEAKLTDAEKQQLIDGLYKSMGAAGEGGNFESGGEGGEQEGGG
;
A
#
# COMPACT_ATOMS: atom_id res chain seq x y z
N MET A 1 -6.24 -9.45 -53.67
CA MET A 1 -6.66 -9.31 -52.28
C MET A 1 -5.50 -9.06 -51.32
N THR A 2 -4.35 -9.65 -51.47
CA THR A 2 -3.22 -9.57 -50.50
C THR A 2 -2.60 -8.17 -50.30
N LYS A 3 -2.40 -7.38 -51.37
CA LYS A 3 -1.78 -6.03 -51.26
C LYS A 3 -2.66 -5.01 -50.52
N SER A 4 -3.99 -5.10 -50.66
CA SER A 4 -4.93 -4.21 -49.96
C SER A 4 -5.01 -4.53 -48.45
N VAL A 5 -5.06 -5.82 -48.11
CA VAL A 5 -5.05 -6.27 -46.70
C VAL A 5 -3.75 -5.84 -46.01
N PHE A 6 -2.61 -5.99 -46.67
CA PHE A 6 -1.32 -5.55 -46.14
C PHE A 6 -1.26 -4.03 -45.90
N LYS A 7 -1.78 -3.21 -46.83
CA LYS A 7 -1.86 -1.76 -46.63
C LYS A 7 -2.74 -1.38 -45.47
N LEU A 8 -3.92 -2.03 -45.32
CA LEU A 8 -4.81 -1.79 -44.19
C LEU A 8 -4.17 -2.17 -42.86
N ALA A 9 -3.44 -3.30 -42.82
CA ALA A 9 -2.69 -3.70 -41.64
C ALA A 9 -1.61 -2.68 -41.25
N LEU A 10 -0.84 -2.18 -42.23
CA LEU A 10 0.16 -1.15 -41.97
C LEU A 10 -0.45 0.16 -41.43
N ILE A 11 -1.59 0.58 -42.00
CA ILE A 11 -2.31 1.77 -41.50
C ILE A 11 -2.78 1.54 -40.07
N GLY A 12 -3.34 0.36 -39.77
CA GLY A 12 -3.76 0.00 -38.42
C GLY A 12 -2.61 0.04 -37.42
N VAL A 13 -1.46 -0.51 -37.76
CA VAL A 13 -0.26 -0.46 -36.91
C VAL A 13 0.22 1.00 -36.76
N ALA A 14 0.25 1.79 -37.79
CA ALA A 14 0.66 3.19 -37.71
C ALA A 14 -0.26 3.99 -36.75
N ILE A 15 -1.57 3.79 -36.86
CA ILE A 15 -2.55 4.42 -35.96
C ILE A 15 -2.29 3.96 -34.52
N ALA A 16 -2.10 2.67 -34.27
CA ALA A 16 -1.83 2.12 -32.93
C ALA A 16 -0.56 2.73 -32.32
N VAL A 17 0.51 2.87 -33.12
CA VAL A 17 1.76 3.51 -32.67
C VAL A 17 1.53 4.98 -32.34
N VAL A 18 0.81 5.73 -33.18
CA VAL A 18 0.53 7.14 -32.92
C VAL A 18 -0.31 7.30 -31.64
N LEU A 19 -1.33 6.47 -31.44
CA LEU A 19 -2.13 6.48 -30.21
C LEU A 19 -1.29 6.11 -29.01
N PHE A 20 -0.46 5.07 -29.10
CA PHE A 20 0.45 4.68 -28.02
C PHE A 20 1.43 5.80 -27.64
N LEU A 21 2.02 6.47 -28.62
CA LEU A 21 2.89 7.62 -28.35
C LEU A 21 2.10 8.80 -27.78
N GLY A 22 0.88 9.01 -28.25
CA GLY A 22 0.01 10.08 -27.73
C GLY A 22 -0.33 9.91 -26.26
N ILE A 23 -0.64 8.70 -25.81
CA ILE A 23 -0.95 8.46 -24.39
C ILE A 23 0.27 8.64 -23.47
N GLN A 24 1.51 8.55 -23.98
CA GLN A 24 2.71 8.85 -23.16
C GLN A 24 2.81 10.32 -22.77
N LEU A 25 2.12 11.23 -23.47
CA LEU A 25 2.14 12.65 -23.20
C LEU A 25 1.20 13.06 -22.03
N ILE A 26 0.33 12.16 -21.57
CA ILE A 26 -0.57 12.42 -20.44
C ILE A 26 0.27 12.46 -19.16
N PRO A 27 0.29 13.60 -18.42
CA PRO A 27 1.27 13.85 -17.35
C PRO A 27 0.92 13.16 -16.01
N VAL A 28 0.46 11.90 -16.04
CA VAL A 28 0.18 11.12 -14.81
C VAL A 28 1.45 10.92 -13.98
N TRP A 29 2.61 10.92 -14.65
CA TRP A 29 3.92 10.87 -14.00
C TRP A 29 4.15 11.99 -12.97
N ALA A 30 3.44 13.11 -13.06
CA ALA A 30 3.52 14.17 -12.07
C ALA A 30 3.04 13.74 -10.67
N LEU A 31 2.24 12.68 -10.58
CA LEU A 31 1.79 12.07 -9.33
C LEU A 31 2.78 11.02 -8.79
N LYS A 32 3.81 10.66 -9.58
CA LYS A 32 4.86 9.72 -9.20
C LYS A 32 5.88 10.40 -8.30
N THR A 33 5.58 10.47 -7.02
CA THR A 33 6.41 11.16 -6.03
C THR A 33 6.68 10.28 -4.81
N ASN A 34 7.79 10.56 -4.13
CA ASN A 34 8.09 10.04 -2.80
C ASN A 34 8.30 11.23 -1.86
N PRO A 35 7.22 11.73 -1.22
CA PRO A 35 7.34 12.79 -0.22
C PRO A 35 8.20 12.32 0.97
N PRO A 36 8.71 13.23 1.81
CA PRO A 36 9.44 12.87 3.01
C PRO A 36 8.61 11.97 3.94
N VAL A 37 9.28 11.06 4.63
CA VAL A 37 8.70 10.34 5.75
C VAL A 37 8.59 11.30 6.92
N ILE A 38 7.38 11.46 7.46
CA ILE A 38 7.10 12.38 8.57
C ILE A 38 7.05 11.64 9.89
N ALA A 39 6.29 10.54 9.93
CA ALA A 39 6.17 9.68 11.09
C ALA A 39 5.76 8.28 10.63
N GLU A 40 6.31 7.25 11.28
CA GLU A 40 5.87 5.86 11.15
C GLU A 40 5.08 5.45 12.39
N PRO A 41 4.25 4.37 12.33
CA PRO A 41 3.67 3.77 13.52
C PRO A 41 4.76 3.28 14.47
N GLN A 42 4.43 3.17 15.74
CA GLN A 42 5.31 2.49 16.68
C GLN A 42 5.18 0.98 16.46
N TRP A 43 6.04 0.46 15.61
CA TRP A 43 6.06 -0.96 15.25
C TRP A 43 6.28 -1.83 16.49
N ASP A 44 5.46 -2.87 16.66
CA ASP A 44 5.62 -3.82 17.77
C ASP A 44 6.94 -4.58 17.69
N SER A 45 7.44 -4.77 16.49
CA SER A 45 8.73 -5.43 16.24
C SER A 45 9.37 -4.98 14.92
N PRO A 46 10.71 -5.09 14.76
CA PRO A 46 11.39 -4.89 13.48
C PRO A 46 10.91 -5.84 12.39
N ASP A 47 10.49 -7.05 12.75
CA ASP A 47 10.02 -8.07 11.81
C ASP A 47 8.68 -7.66 11.19
N THR A 48 7.75 -7.11 11.99
CA THR A 48 6.48 -6.56 11.49
C THR A 48 6.73 -5.45 10.48
N ARG A 49 7.64 -4.52 10.81
CA ARG A 49 8.03 -3.45 9.86
C ARG A 49 8.62 -4.03 8.58
N ALA A 50 9.48 -5.03 8.67
CA ALA A 50 10.10 -5.65 7.51
C ALA A 50 9.06 -6.36 6.61
N LEU A 51 8.07 -7.05 7.20
CA LEU A 51 6.97 -7.65 6.46
C LEU A 51 6.09 -6.58 5.79
N ALA A 52 5.76 -5.51 6.50
CA ALA A 52 5.00 -4.39 5.94
C ALA A 52 5.80 -3.69 4.82
N GLN A 53 7.10 -3.50 4.99
CA GLN A 53 7.96 -2.91 3.96
C GLN A 53 7.98 -3.77 2.69
N ARG A 54 8.07 -5.09 2.83
CA ARG A 54 8.12 -6.04 1.73
C ARG A 54 6.80 -6.13 0.95
N ALA A 55 5.65 -6.03 1.63
CA ALA A 55 4.34 -6.34 1.06
C ALA A 55 3.43 -5.13 0.85
N CYS A 56 3.67 -4.00 1.55
CA CYS A 56 2.71 -2.90 1.61
C CYS A 56 3.31 -1.55 1.21
N PHE A 57 4.60 -1.30 1.49
CA PHE A 57 5.19 0.04 1.41
C PHE A 57 5.14 0.66 0.02
N ASP A 58 5.21 -0.12 -1.05
CA ASP A 58 5.16 0.43 -2.41
C ASP A 58 3.87 1.22 -2.68
N CYS A 59 2.75 0.79 -2.09
CA CYS A 59 1.47 1.50 -2.23
C CYS A 59 1.07 2.29 -0.98
N HIS A 60 1.59 1.94 0.21
CA HIS A 60 1.13 2.47 1.47
C HIS A 60 2.22 3.23 2.25
N SER A 61 3.26 3.74 1.56
CA SER A 61 4.27 4.61 2.17
C SER A 61 4.78 5.66 1.18
N ASN A 62 5.59 6.60 1.69
CA ASN A 62 6.31 7.56 0.87
C ASN A 62 7.66 7.00 0.35
N GLU A 63 7.89 5.69 0.51
CA GLU A 63 9.13 4.98 0.16
C GLU A 63 8.94 4.00 -1.01
N THR A 64 8.02 4.30 -1.93
CA THR A 64 7.74 3.47 -3.11
C THR A 64 8.99 3.22 -3.93
N VAL A 65 9.29 1.95 -4.20
CA VAL A 65 10.31 1.55 -5.19
C VAL A 65 9.67 1.48 -6.56
N TRP A 66 9.75 2.58 -7.31
CA TRP A 66 9.09 2.71 -8.59
C TRP A 66 9.68 1.75 -9.63
N PRO A 67 8.93 0.75 -10.13
CA PRO A 67 9.43 -0.16 -11.13
C PRO A 67 9.56 0.52 -12.50
N TRP A 68 10.37 -0.03 -13.42
CA TRP A 68 10.61 0.57 -14.73
C TRP A 68 9.31 0.77 -15.56
N TYR A 69 8.36 -0.15 -15.43
CA TYR A 69 7.09 -0.07 -16.16
C TYR A 69 6.15 1.02 -15.64
N SER A 70 6.42 1.60 -14.47
CA SER A 70 5.74 2.81 -13.98
C SER A 70 6.07 4.07 -14.79
N ASN A 71 6.89 3.94 -15.85
CA ASN A 71 7.20 5.01 -16.80
C ASN A 71 6.52 4.82 -18.17
N VAL A 72 5.77 3.74 -18.38
CA VAL A 72 5.17 3.39 -19.68
C VAL A 72 3.66 3.27 -19.55
N ALA A 73 2.93 4.21 -20.18
CA ALA A 73 1.47 4.15 -20.24
C ALA A 73 1.00 2.99 -21.17
N PRO A 74 -0.13 2.34 -20.86
CA PRO A 74 -1.08 2.66 -19.80
C PRO A 74 -0.74 2.05 -18.44
N VAL A 75 0.26 1.17 -18.33
CA VAL A 75 0.61 0.46 -17.09
C VAL A 75 1.04 1.44 -16.00
N SER A 76 1.77 2.50 -16.36
CA SER A 76 2.15 3.56 -15.43
C SER A 76 0.95 4.18 -14.70
N TRP A 77 -0.17 4.32 -15.39
CA TRP A 77 -1.38 4.90 -14.79
C TRP A 77 -1.94 4.02 -13.67
N LEU A 78 -1.93 2.69 -13.89
CA LEU A 78 -2.37 1.74 -12.87
C LEU A 78 -1.47 1.82 -11.63
N VAL A 79 -0.16 1.68 -11.82
CA VAL A 79 0.81 1.69 -10.71
C VAL A 79 0.73 3.00 -9.91
N ILE A 80 0.73 4.14 -10.59
CA ILE A 80 0.67 5.45 -9.95
C ILE A 80 -0.65 5.65 -9.21
N MET A 81 -1.78 5.28 -9.84
CA MET A 81 -3.08 5.45 -9.21
C MET A 81 -3.28 4.50 -8.02
N ASP A 82 -2.76 3.28 -8.08
CA ASP A 82 -2.80 2.34 -6.95
C ASP A 82 -1.97 2.87 -5.78
N THR A 83 -0.78 3.44 -6.03
CA THR A 83 0.03 4.09 -5.00
C THR A 83 -0.69 5.31 -4.40
N VAL A 84 -1.27 6.17 -5.22
CA VAL A 84 -2.03 7.35 -4.73
C VAL A 84 -3.23 6.92 -3.89
N ARG A 85 -3.98 5.91 -4.33
CA ARG A 85 -5.12 5.38 -3.58
C ARG A 85 -4.69 4.70 -2.29
N GLY A 86 -3.63 3.89 -2.35
CA GLY A 86 -3.05 3.22 -1.19
C GLY A 86 -2.66 4.20 -0.10
N ARG A 87 -1.90 5.25 -0.46
CA ARG A 87 -1.50 6.32 0.47
C ARG A 87 -2.68 7.10 1.04
N ASN A 88 -3.75 7.27 0.27
CA ASN A 88 -4.95 7.97 0.76
C ASN A 88 -5.74 7.14 1.77
N LYS A 89 -5.68 5.81 1.68
CA LYS A 89 -6.35 4.89 2.60
C LYS A 89 -5.51 4.65 3.86
N LEU A 90 -4.25 4.34 3.68
CA LEU A 90 -3.28 4.06 4.74
C LEU A 90 -1.91 4.51 4.26
N ASN A 91 -1.22 5.36 5.05
CA ASN A 91 0.14 5.77 4.75
C ASN A 91 1.04 5.62 5.98
N PHE A 92 1.90 4.61 5.96
CA PHE A 92 2.85 4.35 7.05
C PHE A 92 3.89 5.46 7.24
N SER A 93 4.09 6.31 6.24
CA SER A 93 5.05 7.43 6.31
C SER A 93 4.46 8.74 6.84
N GLU A 94 3.14 8.79 7.03
CA GLU A 94 2.39 9.97 7.52
C GLU A 94 1.49 9.58 8.70
N TRP A 95 1.99 8.70 9.56
CA TRP A 95 1.22 8.14 10.67
C TRP A 95 0.72 9.22 11.64
N GLY A 96 -0.56 9.13 12.01
CA GLY A 96 -1.20 10.10 12.92
C GLY A 96 -1.56 11.44 12.28
N MET A 97 -1.27 11.67 11.00
CA MET A 97 -1.63 12.92 10.33
C MET A 97 -3.03 12.89 9.71
N ARG A 98 -3.58 11.71 9.46
CA ARG A 98 -4.93 11.49 8.93
C ARG A 98 -5.58 10.36 9.71
N GLU A 99 -6.92 10.33 9.72
CA GLU A 99 -7.63 9.11 10.11
C GLU A 99 -7.26 8.03 9.10
N ALA A 100 -6.46 7.07 9.54
CA ALA A 100 -6.10 5.94 8.71
C ALA A 100 -7.15 4.83 8.94
N GLU A 101 -7.56 4.16 7.87
CA GLU A 101 -8.37 2.94 7.95
C GLU A 101 -7.49 1.75 8.42
N SER A 102 -6.74 1.99 9.52
CA SER A 102 -5.73 1.07 10.03
C SER A 102 -6.33 -0.21 10.60
N GLY A 103 -7.55 -0.12 11.14
CA GLY A 103 -8.25 -1.29 11.70
C GLY A 103 -8.61 -2.34 10.64
N GLU A 104 -8.77 -1.94 9.38
CA GLU A 104 -9.13 -2.85 8.30
C GLU A 104 -7.93 -3.58 7.67
N ALA A 105 -6.71 -3.09 7.90
CA ALA A 105 -5.52 -3.64 7.23
C ALA A 105 -5.35 -5.15 7.47
N GLY A 106 -5.57 -5.61 8.70
CA GLY A 106 -5.51 -7.03 9.03
C GLY A 106 -6.57 -7.87 8.32
N GLU A 107 -7.80 -7.36 8.21
CA GLU A 107 -8.90 -8.03 7.50
C GLU A 107 -8.61 -8.14 6.00
N GLN A 108 -8.10 -7.09 5.38
CA GLN A 108 -7.73 -7.09 3.95
C GLN A 108 -6.66 -8.15 3.64
N ILE A 109 -5.68 -8.33 4.55
CA ILE A 109 -4.66 -9.37 4.43
C ILE A 109 -5.29 -10.75 4.62
N GLN A 110 -6.16 -10.92 5.62
CA GLN A 110 -6.83 -12.19 5.93
C GLN A 110 -7.74 -12.64 4.80
N ASN A 111 -8.46 -11.72 4.19
CA ASN A 111 -9.36 -11.98 3.06
C ASN A 111 -8.60 -12.19 1.74
N GLY A 112 -7.28 -11.97 1.72
CA GLY A 112 -6.44 -12.10 0.52
C GLY A 112 -6.63 -10.96 -0.49
N GLU A 113 -7.19 -9.84 -0.07
CA GLU A 113 -7.33 -8.64 -0.89
C GLU A 113 -6.03 -7.85 -0.97
N MET A 114 -5.21 -7.93 0.10
CA MET A 114 -3.87 -7.32 0.18
C MET A 114 -2.79 -8.36 0.47
N PRO A 115 -1.65 -8.30 -0.23
CA PRO A 115 -1.38 -7.50 -1.43
C PRO A 115 -2.22 -7.96 -2.63
N PRO A 116 -2.57 -7.04 -3.57
CA PRO A 116 -3.35 -7.40 -4.75
C PRO A 116 -2.66 -8.47 -5.61
N SER A 117 -3.43 -9.42 -6.13
CA SER A 117 -2.88 -10.51 -6.95
C SER A 117 -2.12 -10.01 -8.19
N THR A 118 -2.55 -8.90 -8.77
CA THR A 118 -1.88 -8.24 -9.91
C THR A 118 -0.50 -7.71 -9.55
N TYR A 119 -0.34 -7.19 -8.32
CA TYR A 119 0.96 -6.74 -7.81
C TYR A 119 1.92 -7.90 -7.61
N LEU A 120 1.44 -9.02 -7.08
CA LEU A 120 2.25 -10.23 -6.80
C LEU A 120 2.82 -10.89 -8.06
N ILE A 121 2.27 -10.61 -9.26
CA ILE A 121 2.79 -11.12 -10.53
C ILE A 121 4.20 -10.56 -10.80
N THR A 122 4.40 -9.28 -10.48
CA THR A 122 5.67 -8.58 -10.74
C THR A 122 6.54 -8.43 -9.50
N HIS A 123 5.99 -8.74 -8.31
CA HIS A 123 6.66 -8.65 -7.01
C HIS A 123 6.49 -9.97 -6.23
N PRO A 124 7.11 -11.08 -6.69
CA PRO A 124 6.97 -12.38 -6.03
C PRO A 124 7.49 -12.37 -4.59
N GLU A 125 8.42 -11.48 -4.25
CA GLU A 125 8.95 -11.27 -2.91
C GLU A 125 7.88 -10.75 -1.92
N ALA A 126 6.87 -10.04 -2.41
CA ALA A 126 5.75 -9.55 -1.60
C ALA A 126 4.73 -10.66 -1.25
N LYS A 127 4.87 -11.84 -1.85
CA LYS A 127 4.01 -12.98 -1.53
C LYS A 127 4.38 -13.55 -0.16
N LEU A 128 3.54 -13.27 0.82
CA LEU A 128 3.70 -13.77 2.18
C LEU A 128 3.23 -15.22 2.30
N THR A 129 3.94 -15.99 3.10
CA THR A 129 3.45 -17.30 3.58
C THR A 129 2.31 -17.09 4.58
N ASP A 130 1.55 -18.15 4.87
CA ASP A 130 0.44 -18.02 5.84
C ASP A 130 0.94 -17.67 7.25
N ALA A 131 2.12 -18.14 7.63
CA ALA A 131 2.76 -17.76 8.90
C ALA A 131 3.17 -16.28 8.91
N GLU A 132 3.75 -15.76 7.82
CA GLU A 132 4.11 -14.35 7.70
C GLU A 132 2.88 -13.43 7.65
N LYS A 133 1.79 -13.87 7.00
CA LYS A 133 0.52 -13.13 7.03
C LYS A 133 0.00 -12.99 8.45
N GLN A 134 -0.05 -14.11 9.19
CA GLN A 134 -0.52 -14.08 10.57
C GLN A 134 0.37 -13.19 11.45
N GLN A 135 1.69 -13.32 11.31
CA GLN A 135 2.65 -12.47 12.01
C GLN A 135 2.43 -10.98 11.69
N LEU A 136 2.23 -10.65 10.40
CA LEU A 136 1.97 -9.27 9.98
C LEU A 136 0.64 -8.75 10.54
N ILE A 137 -0.43 -9.55 10.48
CA ILE A 137 -1.74 -9.19 11.05
C ILE A 137 -1.63 -8.90 12.54
N ASP A 138 -1.04 -9.82 13.31
CA ASP A 138 -0.87 -9.66 14.75
C ASP A 138 -0.02 -8.44 15.10
N GLY A 139 1.06 -8.22 14.33
CA GLY A 139 1.95 -7.08 14.50
C GLY A 139 1.29 -5.75 14.14
N LEU A 140 0.48 -5.71 13.08
CA LEU A 140 -0.31 -4.52 12.72
C LEU A 140 -1.34 -4.18 13.80
N TYR A 141 -2.06 -5.17 14.34
CA TYR A 141 -2.98 -4.92 15.45
C TYR A 141 -2.28 -4.35 16.68
N LYS A 142 -1.10 -4.85 17.04
CA LYS A 142 -0.32 -4.32 18.17
C LYS A 142 0.24 -2.93 17.89
N SER A 143 0.70 -2.69 16.67
CA SER A 143 1.32 -1.41 16.28
C SER A 143 0.29 -0.29 16.07
N MET A 144 -0.92 -0.65 15.63
CA MET A 144 -1.92 0.30 15.15
C MET A 144 -3.26 0.17 15.88
N GLY A 145 -3.53 -0.94 16.57
CA GLY A 145 -4.81 -1.26 17.16
C GLY A 145 -5.27 -0.33 18.29
N ALA A 146 -4.36 0.43 18.86
CA ALA A 146 -4.71 1.48 19.82
C ALA A 146 -5.19 2.79 19.16
N ALA A 147 -5.07 2.93 17.84
CA ALA A 147 -5.46 4.14 17.13
C ALA A 147 -6.96 4.20 16.76
N GLY A 148 -7.67 3.06 16.85
CA GLY A 148 -9.11 2.99 16.58
C GLY A 148 -10.00 3.20 17.82
N GLU A 149 -9.44 3.12 19.02
CA GLU A 149 -10.13 3.41 20.29
C GLU A 149 -9.54 4.69 20.90
N GLY A 150 -9.84 5.82 20.32
CA GLY A 150 -9.67 7.11 20.97
C GLY A 150 -10.67 7.24 22.11
N GLY A 151 -10.28 6.91 23.32
CA GLY A 151 -11.11 7.18 24.49
C GLY A 151 -10.78 6.29 25.68
N ASN A 152 -10.07 6.86 26.64
CA ASN A 152 -10.01 6.45 28.05
C ASN A 152 -9.44 5.07 28.38
N PHE A 153 -8.12 4.98 28.41
CA PHE A 153 -7.47 4.12 29.38
C PHE A 153 -7.31 4.92 30.69
N GLU A 154 -8.41 5.01 31.49
CA GLU A 154 -8.28 5.33 32.88
C GLU A 154 -7.57 4.15 33.55
N SER A 155 -6.33 4.40 33.95
CA SER A 155 -5.62 3.51 34.86
C SER A 155 -6.35 3.55 36.18
N GLY A 156 -7.23 2.58 36.40
CA GLY A 156 -7.79 2.29 37.73
C GLY A 156 -6.67 1.89 38.68
N GLY A 157 -6.14 2.86 39.41
CA GLY A 157 -5.28 2.60 40.54
C GLY A 157 -6.07 1.82 41.59
N GLU A 158 -5.66 0.60 41.87
CA GLU A 158 -6.08 -0.15 43.01
C GLU A 158 -5.67 0.63 44.27
N GLY A 159 -6.66 1.30 44.88
CA GLY A 159 -6.55 1.82 46.23
C GLY A 159 -6.63 0.67 47.23
N GLY A 160 -5.49 0.35 47.83
CA GLY A 160 -5.44 -0.62 48.91
C GLY A 160 -6.32 -0.24 50.07
N GLU A 161 -7.21 -1.11 50.46
CA GLU A 161 -7.89 -1.11 51.75
C GLU A 161 -6.85 -1.35 52.84
N GLN A 162 -6.63 -0.35 53.69
CA GLN A 162 -6.03 -0.54 55.00
C GLN A 162 -7.17 -0.66 56.03
N GLU A 163 -7.41 -1.89 56.45
CA GLU A 163 -8.10 -2.14 57.71
C GLU A 163 -7.25 -1.61 58.88
N GLY A 164 -7.81 -0.67 59.63
CA GLY A 164 -7.32 -0.22 60.91
C GLY A 164 -8.32 -0.59 61.96
N GLY A 165 -8.04 -1.67 62.72
CA GLY A 165 -8.77 -2.02 63.90
C GLY A 165 -8.38 -1.13 65.05
N GLY A 166 -9.32 -0.90 65.93
CA GLY A 166 -9.19 -0.21 67.19
C GLY A 166 -10.54 -0.04 67.83
#